data_803c1e31e362d79869c4e42ad8c8fb72
#
_entry.id   803c1e31e362d79869c4e42ad8c8fb72
#
_cell.length_a   1.000
_cell.length_b   1.000
_cell.length_c   1.000
_cell.angle_alpha   90.00
_cell.angle_beta   90.00
_cell.angle_gamma   90.00
#
_symmetry.space_group_name_H-M   'P 1'
#
loop_
_entity.id
_entity.type
_entity.pdbx_description
1 polymer ?
#
loop_
_entity_poly.entity_id
_entity_poly.type
_entity_poly.pdbx_seq_one_letter_code
_entity_poly.pdbx_strand_id
1 'polypeptide(L)'
;MIKLAIRLATLAIFLTALIAAPSLIPAFAAGGGGDPPSATPPPPETKSTPATRTTHKSKKKPSKQSGLDDPAFALGYRAAYATIYDRNDYAAAIGQLKALGHDDLANVANLIGYSYRKLGDYKLSQIWYERALKADPNHVLTWQYYGLWQIEQGNRDQAQYHLSRIAAICGTDCEEYRSLAAALEKPPGTGLVY
;
A
#
# COMPACT_ATOMS: atom_id res chain seq x y z
N MET A 1 8.75 -36.78 48.25
CA MET A 1 10.20 -36.98 48.29
C MET A 1 10.75 -36.55 46.96
N ILE A 2 11.13 -35.26 46.81
CA ILE A 2 12.45 -34.68 46.74
C ILE A 2 13.29 -35.33 45.62
N LYS A 3 13.53 -34.56 44.52
CA LYS A 3 14.94 -34.21 44.13
C LYS A 3 14.96 -33.01 43.17
N LEU A 4 15.33 -31.90 43.78
CA LEU A 4 15.85 -30.67 43.21
C LEU A 4 17.18 -31.00 42.48
N ALA A 5 17.33 -30.54 41.23
CA ALA A 5 18.63 -30.50 40.54
C ALA A 5 18.82 -29.13 39.87
N ILE A 6 19.51 -28.29 40.58
CA ILE A 6 20.11 -27.04 40.15
C ILE A 6 21.25 -27.39 39.16
N ARG A 7 21.25 -26.80 37.97
CA ARG A 7 22.44 -26.68 37.12
C ARG A 7 22.70 -25.21 36.82
N LEU A 8 23.65 -24.65 37.55
CA LEU A 8 24.46 -23.49 37.18
C LEU A 8 25.47 -23.90 36.09
N ALA A 9 25.75 -22.98 35.20
CA ALA A 9 26.98 -22.74 34.44
C ALA A 9 26.57 -22.19 33.06
N THR A 10 27.12 -21.16 32.50
CA THR A 10 28.37 -20.41 32.67
C THR A 10 28.23 -19.12 31.85
N LEU A 11 28.65 -18.05 32.47
CA LEU A 11 28.83 -16.72 31.88
C LEU A 11 30.02 -16.78 30.91
N ALA A 12 29.84 -16.53 29.61
CA ALA A 12 30.92 -16.28 28.66
C ALA A 12 30.87 -14.84 28.20
N ILE A 13 31.76 -14.03 28.75
CA ILE A 13 32.05 -12.66 28.36
C ILE A 13 32.86 -12.74 27.07
N PHE A 14 32.33 -12.27 25.94
CA PHE A 14 33.14 -11.93 24.78
C PHE A 14 33.23 -10.42 24.62
N LEU A 15 34.38 -9.91 25.03
CA LEU A 15 34.87 -8.57 24.79
C LEU A 15 35.56 -8.59 23.41
N THR A 16 35.02 -7.91 22.40
CA THR A 16 35.75 -7.67 21.15
C THR A 16 35.58 -6.24 20.66
N ALA A 17 36.66 -5.55 20.79
CA ALA A 17 37.28 -4.49 20.02
C ALA A 17 36.42 -3.62 19.08
N LEU A 18 36.40 -2.36 19.48
CA LEU A 18 36.07 -1.17 18.72
C LEU A 18 37.12 -0.96 17.61
N ILE A 19 36.73 -1.04 16.35
CA ILE A 19 37.53 -0.54 15.22
C ILE A 19 36.79 0.66 14.65
N ALA A 20 37.31 1.84 14.91
CA ALA A 20 36.91 3.09 14.30
C ALA A 20 37.48 3.16 12.87
N ALA A 21 36.64 3.28 11.85
CA ALA A 21 37.05 3.65 10.51
C ALA A 21 36.69 5.13 10.24
N PRO A 22 37.61 5.93 9.67
CA PRO A 22 37.33 7.33 9.37
C PRO A 22 36.46 7.48 8.13
N SER A 23 35.42 8.27 8.26
CA SER A 23 34.50 8.68 7.20
C SER A 23 35.22 9.68 6.28
N LEU A 24 35.44 9.31 5.03
CA LEU A 24 35.78 10.24 3.95
C LEU A 24 34.49 10.83 3.37
N ILE A 25 34.25 12.11 3.63
CA ILE A 25 33.20 12.91 3.00
C ILE A 25 33.78 13.48 1.71
N PRO A 26 33.24 13.22 0.52
CA PRO A 26 33.56 14.00 -0.66
C PRO A 26 32.79 15.32 -0.63
N ALA A 27 33.52 16.43 -0.58
CA ALA A 27 32.99 17.75 -0.83
C ALA A 27 32.59 17.86 -2.32
N PHE A 28 31.31 18.10 -2.61
CA PHE A 28 30.88 18.47 -3.94
C PHE A 28 30.88 20.01 -4.05
N ALA A 29 31.73 20.49 -4.94
CA ALA A 29 31.92 21.90 -5.27
C ALA A 29 30.66 22.48 -5.91
N ALA A 30 30.32 23.70 -5.50
CA ALA A 30 29.35 24.56 -6.14
C ALA A 30 29.94 25.02 -7.51
N GLY A 31 29.12 24.99 -8.54
CA GLY A 31 29.47 25.56 -9.84
C GLY A 31 28.28 25.70 -10.78
N GLY A 32 27.94 26.94 -11.12
CA GLY A 32 27.36 27.26 -12.41
C GLY A 32 25.89 27.68 -12.41
N GLY A 33 25.68 28.99 -12.43
CA GLY A 33 24.41 29.62 -12.77
C GLY A 33 23.99 29.29 -14.20
N GLY A 34 22.70 29.12 -14.39
CA GLY A 34 22.04 29.03 -15.67
C GLY A 34 20.78 29.90 -15.62
N ASP A 35 20.72 30.89 -16.50
CA ASP A 35 19.64 31.85 -16.66
C ASP A 35 18.28 31.17 -16.97
N PRO A 36 17.15 31.85 -16.62
CA PRO A 36 15.82 31.32 -16.94
C PRO A 36 15.54 31.50 -18.44
N PRO A 37 14.87 30.54 -19.10
CA PRO A 37 14.51 30.66 -20.50
C PRO A 37 13.42 31.71 -20.70
N SER A 38 13.69 32.63 -21.63
CA SER A 38 12.79 33.65 -22.15
C SER A 38 11.44 33.08 -22.60
N ALA A 39 10.41 33.79 -22.21
CA ALA A 39 9.04 33.57 -22.68
C ALA A 39 8.94 33.84 -24.20
N THR A 40 8.52 32.85 -24.94
CA THR A 40 8.13 32.98 -26.36
C THR A 40 6.68 33.47 -26.43
N PRO A 41 6.35 34.50 -27.25
CA PRO A 41 4.99 34.98 -27.39
C PRO A 41 4.07 34.00 -28.16
N PRO A 42 2.75 34.00 -27.92
CA PRO A 42 1.80 33.10 -28.58
C PRO A 42 1.63 33.42 -30.07
N PRO A 43 1.39 32.43 -30.94
CA PRO A 43 1.12 32.65 -32.35
C PRO A 43 -0.29 33.23 -32.56
N PRO A 44 -0.50 33.97 -33.69
CA PRO A 44 -1.74 34.70 -33.97
C PRO A 44 -2.93 33.78 -34.31
N GLU A 45 -4.09 34.22 -33.86
CA GLU A 45 -5.39 33.58 -34.12
C GLU A 45 -5.71 33.52 -35.61
N THR A 46 -5.90 32.33 -36.15
CA THR A 46 -6.50 32.12 -37.47
C THR A 46 -7.99 31.82 -37.35
N LYS A 47 -8.78 32.59 -38.08
CA LYS A 47 -10.23 32.58 -38.14
C LYS A 47 -10.79 31.21 -38.54
N SER A 48 -11.80 30.79 -37.81
CA SER A 48 -12.60 29.61 -38.01
C SER A 48 -13.39 29.61 -39.32
N THR A 49 -13.25 28.54 -40.10
CA THR A 49 -14.18 28.15 -41.16
C THR A 49 -15.06 27.01 -40.62
N PRO A 50 -16.37 26.96 -40.86
CA PRO A 50 -17.25 25.95 -40.31
C PRO A 50 -17.08 24.62 -41.05
N ALA A 51 -16.52 23.59 -40.40
CA ALA A 51 -16.39 22.25 -40.91
C ALA A 51 -17.59 21.39 -40.44
N THR A 52 -18.21 20.78 -41.40
CA THR A 52 -19.27 19.79 -41.42
C THR A 52 -19.16 18.76 -40.26
N ARG A 53 -20.25 18.65 -39.51
CA ARG A 53 -20.43 17.74 -38.37
C ARG A 53 -20.56 16.29 -38.83
N THR A 54 -19.42 15.60 -38.94
CA THR A 54 -19.41 14.14 -39.10
C THR A 54 -19.51 13.52 -37.71
N THR A 55 -20.63 12.88 -37.42
CA THR A 55 -20.86 12.14 -36.18
C THR A 55 -20.03 10.86 -36.16
N HIS A 56 -18.78 10.95 -35.71
CA HIS A 56 -18.04 9.77 -35.30
C HIS A 56 -18.59 9.26 -33.97
N LYS A 57 -19.36 8.18 -34.05
CA LYS A 57 -19.79 7.38 -32.91
C LYS A 57 -18.54 6.79 -32.27
N SER A 58 -17.92 7.51 -31.33
CA SER A 58 -16.78 7.04 -30.57
C SER A 58 -17.25 5.84 -29.74
N LYS A 59 -16.76 4.65 -30.05
CA LYS A 59 -16.90 3.48 -29.17
C LYS A 59 -16.26 3.83 -27.84
N LYS A 60 -17.08 4.16 -26.85
CA LYS A 60 -16.68 4.37 -25.47
C LYS A 60 -15.99 3.08 -25.03
N LYS A 61 -14.66 3.15 -24.78
CA LYS A 61 -13.89 2.07 -24.13
C LYS A 61 -14.60 1.79 -22.80
N PRO A 62 -14.96 0.52 -22.46
CA PRO A 62 -15.63 0.25 -21.21
C PRO A 62 -14.79 0.81 -20.06
N SER A 63 -15.37 1.70 -19.26
CA SER A 63 -14.71 2.23 -18.07
C SER A 63 -14.53 1.05 -17.11
N LYS A 64 -13.39 0.99 -16.40
CA LYS A 64 -13.10 -0.03 -15.36
C LYS A 64 -14.17 -0.09 -14.24
N GLN A 65 -15.05 0.88 -14.20
CA GLN A 65 -16.19 1.00 -13.29
C GLN A 65 -17.35 0.02 -13.60
N SER A 66 -17.41 -0.57 -14.79
CA SER A 66 -18.55 -1.42 -15.19
C SER A 66 -18.63 -2.77 -14.46
N GLY A 67 -17.55 -3.21 -13.81
CA GLY A 67 -17.56 -4.44 -13.01
C GLY A 67 -18.31 -4.28 -11.68
N LEU A 68 -18.34 -3.07 -11.09
CA LEU A 68 -19.03 -2.81 -9.82
C LEU A 68 -20.56 -2.74 -9.98
N ASP A 69 -21.03 -2.48 -11.20
CA ASP A 69 -22.46 -2.42 -11.51
C ASP A 69 -23.05 -3.80 -11.88
N ASP A 70 -22.20 -4.85 -11.96
CA ASP A 70 -22.66 -6.22 -12.19
C ASP A 70 -23.18 -6.83 -10.88
N PRO A 71 -24.48 -7.20 -10.81
CA PRO A 71 -25.06 -7.83 -9.63
C PRO A 71 -24.36 -9.14 -9.22
N ALA A 72 -23.86 -9.92 -10.18
CA ALA A 72 -23.16 -11.16 -9.90
C ALA A 72 -21.80 -10.88 -9.24
N PHE A 73 -21.06 -9.88 -9.75
CA PHE A 73 -19.82 -9.42 -9.09
C PHE A 73 -20.10 -8.92 -7.67
N ALA A 74 -21.11 -8.06 -7.49
CA ALA A 74 -21.45 -7.50 -6.19
C ALA A 74 -21.84 -8.58 -5.16
N LEU A 75 -22.56 -9.62 -5.60
CA LEU A 75 -22.91 -10.76 -4.75
C LEU A 75 -21.67 -11.58 -4.36
N GLY A 76 -20.84 -11.92 -5.34
CA GLY A 76 -19.61 -12.70 -5.10
C GLY A 76 -18.61 -11.96 -4.23
N TYR A 77 -18.46 -10.63 -4.44
CA TYR A 77 -17.59 -9.80 -3.61
C TYR A 77 -18.05 -9.76 -2.14
N ARG A 78 -19.37 -9.59 -1.90
CA ARG A 78 -19.92 -9.65 -0.55
C ARG A 78 -19.74 -11.01 0.12
N ALA A 79 -19.91 -12.09 -0.64
CA ALA A 79 -19.67 -13.44 -0.13
C ALA A 79 -18.20 -13.65 0.29
N ALA A 80 -17.25 -13.19 -0.52
CA ALA A 80 -15.83 -13.22 -0.18
C ALA A 80 -15.50 -12.36 1.05
N TYR A 81 -16.10 -11.16 1.13
CA TYR A 81 -15.98 -10.27 2.29
C TYR A 81 -16.44 -10.96 3.58
N ALA A 82 -17.62 -11.57 3.57
CA ALA A 82 -18.13 -12.35 4.71
C ALA A 82 -17.23 -13.55 5.05
N THR A 83 -16.61 -14.18 4.04
CA THR A 83 -15.65 -15.26 4.27
C THR A 83 -14.40 -14.78 5.00
N ILE A 84 -13.94 -13.54 4.73
CA ILE A 84 -12.82 -12.92 5.43
C ILE A 84 -13.20 -12.56 6.87
N TYR A 85 -14.25 -11.74 7.06
CA TYR A 85 -14.48 -11.05 8.33
C TYR A 85 -15.37 -11.82 9.31
N ASP A 86 -16.28 -12.65 8.81
CA ASP A 86 -17.19 -13.42 9.67
C ASP A 86 -16.63 -14.82 9.96
N ARG A 87 -15.88 -15.41 9.00
CA ARG A 87 -15.39 -16.79 9.11
C ARG A 87 -13.88 -16.91 9.30
N ASN A 88 -13.13 -15.84 9.06
CA ASN A 88 -11.66 -15.83 9.06
C ASN A 88 -11.04 -16.89 8.11
N ASP A 89 -11.78 -17.31 7.05
CA ASP A 89 -11.29 -18.26 6.08
C ASP A 89 -10.61 -17.54 4.91
N TYR A 90 -9.40 -17.12 5.18
CA TYR A 90 -8.62 -16.31 4.23
C TYR A 90 -8.23 -17.10 2.97
N ALA A 91 -8.01 -18.42 3.09
CA ALA A 91 -7.66 -19.24 1.94
C ALA A 91 -8.84 -19.39 0.98
N ALA A 92 -10.04 -19.69 1.49
CA ALA A 92 -11.25 -19.73 0.67
C ALA A 92 -11.57 -18.35 0.06
N ALA A 93 -11.41 -17.28 0.82
CA ALA A 93 -11.65 -15.92 0.35
C ALA A 93 -10.76 -15.53 -0.83
N ILE A 94 -9.47 -15.89 -0.82
CA ILE A 94 -8.57 -15.67 -1.95
C ILE A 94 -9.10 -16.38 -3.21
N GLY A 95 -9.55 -17.64 -3.07
CA GLY A 95 -10.14 -18.37 -4.18
C GLY A 95 -11.40 -17.70 -4.74
N GLN A 96 -12.30 -17.28 -3.86
CA GLN A 96 -13.53 -16.56 -4.23
C GLN A 96 -13.25 -15.23 -4.93
N LEU A 97 -12.34 -14.41 -4.40
CA LEU A 97 -11.97 -13.12 -4.98
C LEU A 97 -11.34 -13.27 -6.36
N LYS A 98 -10.44 -14.25 -6.54
CA LYS A 98 -9.84 -14.54 -7.86
C LYS A 98 -10.87 -15.04 -8.87
N ALA A 99 -11.85 -15.84 -8.42
CA ALA A 99 -12.93 -16.33 -9.28
C ALA A 99 -13.85 -15.23 -9.81
N LEU A 100 -13.86 -14.03 -9.20
CA LEU A 100 -14.60 -12.88 -9.73
C LEU A 100 -14.03 -12.37 -11.06
N GLY A 101 -12.77 -12.68 -11.40
CA GLY A 101 -12.12 -12.24 -12.64
C GLY A 101 -11.81 -10.74 -12.70
N HIS A 102 -11.90 -10.04 -11.58
CA HIS A 102 -11.71 -8.59 -11.44
C HIS A 102 -10.59 -8.24 -10.45
N ASP A 103 -9.50 -8.99 -10.49
CA ASP A 103 -8.34 -8.81 -9.63
C ASP A 103 -7.47 -7.59 -10.01
N ASP A 104 -7.87 -6.85 -11.05
CA ASP A 104 -7.37 -5.53 -11.43
C ASP A 104 -8.14 -4.37 -10.75
N LEU A 105 -9.20 -4.65 -9.99
CA LEU A 105 -9.87 -3.68 -9.14
C LEU A 105 -9.14 -3.55 -7.79
N ALA A 106 -8.94 -2.29 -7.34
CA ALA A 106 -8.19 -2.02 -6.11
C ALA A 106 -8.75 -2.71 -4.88
N ASN A 107 -10.08 -2.69 -4.69
CA ASN A 107 -10.76 -3.34 -3.57
C ASN A 107 -10.60 -4.88 -3.59
N VAL A 108 -10.64 -5.52 -4.76
CA VAL A 108 -10.44 -6.97 -4.87
C VAL A 108 -8.99 -7.31 -4.54
N ALA A 109 -8.04 -6.63 -5.18
CA ALA A 109 -6.61 -6.84 -4.93
C ALA A 109 -6.23 -6.55 -3.46
N ASN A 110 -6.80 -5.51 -2.84
CA ASN A 110 -6.60 -5.20 -1.43
C ASN A 110 -7.06 -6.34 -0.51
N LEU A 111 -8.24 -6.90 -0.72
CA LEU A 111 -8.74 -8.01 0.10
C LEU A 111 -7.93 -9.30 -0.11
N ILE A 112 -7.42 -9.56 -1.31
CA ILE A 112 -6.49 -10.67 -1.56
C ILE A 112 -5.18 -10.44 -0.79
N GLY A 113 -4.63 -9.22 -0.83
CA GLY A 113 -3.43 -8.82 -0.08
C GLY A 113 -3.62 -8.98 1.42
N TYR A 114 -4.76 -8.52 1.95
CA TYR A 114 -5.12 -8.70 3.35
C TYR A 114 -5.20 -10.18 3.73
N SER A 115 -5.84 -11.00 2.92
CA SER A 115 -5.99 -12.43 3.18
C SER A 115 -4.64 -13.15 3.20
N TYR A 116 -3.72 -12.85 2.28
CA TYR A 116 -2.35 -13.38 2.32
C TYR A 116 -1.58 -12.90 3.56
N ARG A 117 -1.74 -11.65 3.98
CA ARG A 117 -1.15 -11.13 5.23
C ARG A 117 -1.63 -11.93 6.44
N LYS A 118 -2.92 -12.22 6.54
CA LYS A 118 -3.51 -13.00 7.64
C LYS A 118 -3.06 -14.46 7.63
N LEU A 119 -2.70 -15.01 6.47
CA LEU A 119 -2.09 -16.34 6.32
C LEU A 119 -0.57 -16.35 6.58
N GLY A 120 0.05 -15.18 6.81
CA GLY A 120 1.50 -15.05 7.01
C GLY A 120 2.32 -15.07 5.73
N ASP A 121 1.69 -15.11 4.54
CA ASP A 121 2.40 -14.96 3.27
C ASP A 121 2.61 -13.48 2.95
N TYR A 122 3.58 -12.91 3.65
CA TYR A 122 3.89 -11.48 3.54
C TYR A 122 4.39 -11.07 2.16
N LYS A 123 5.04 -11.99 1.44
CA LYS A 123 5.54 -11.71 0.08
C LYS A 123 4.39 -11.55 -0.91
N LEU A 124 3.43 -12.48 -0.90
CA LEU A 124 2.25 -12.36 -1.76
C LEU A 124 1.36 -11.20 -1.32
N SER A 125 1.22 -10.96 -0.02
CA SER A 125 0.49 -9.81 0.52
C SER A 125 1.02 -8.49 -0.07
N GLN A 126 2.34 -8.29 -0.06
CA GLN A 126 2.97 -7.10 -0.64
C GLN A 126 2.63 -6.92 -2.12
N ILE A 127 2.80 -7.97 -2.92
CA ILE A 127 2.52 -7.96 -4.37
C ILE A 127 1.08 -7.53 -4.64
N TRP A 128 0.13 -8.00 -3.84
CA TRP A 128 -1.28 -7.68 -4.02
C TRP A 128 -1.63 -6.27 -3.55
N TYR A 129 -1.03 -5.75 -2.47
CA TYR A 129 -1.19 -4.35 -2.09
C TYR A 129 -0.61 -3.39 -3.13
N GLU A 130 0.58 -3.68 -3.66
CA GLU A 130 1.16 -2.90 -4.74
C GLU A 130 0.30 -2.92 -6.01
N ARG A 131 -0.30 -4.07 -6.34
CA ARG A 131 -1.27 -4.18 -7.44
C ARG A 131 -2.50 -3.33 -7.20
N ALA A 132 -3.04 -3.32 -5.98
CA ALA A 132 -4.18 -2.48 -5.61
C ALA A 132 -3.86 -0.99 -5.79
N LEU A 133 -2.71 -0.52 -5.30
CA LEU A 133 -2.28 0.88 -5.45
C LEU A 133 -1.92 1.25 -6.89
N LYS A 134 -1.48 0.29 -7.71
CA LYS A 134 -1.31 0.50 -9.15
C LYS A 134 -2.66 0.67 -9.87
N ALA A 135 -3.69 -0.04 -9.43
CA ALA A 135 -5.05 0.05 -9.98
C ALA A 135 -5.72 1.37 -9.58
N ASP A 136 -5.59 1.75 -8.32
CA ASP A 136 -6.08 3.03 -7.76
C ASP A 136 -5.08 3.59 -6.73
N PRO A 137 -4.25 4.58 -7.14
CA PRO A 137 -3.30 5.24 -6.23
C PRO A 137 -3.95 6.00 -5.06
N ASN A 138 -5.25 6.25 -5.11
CA ASN A 138 -6.02 6.92 -4.07
C ASN A 138 -6.87 5.97 -3.23
N HIS A 139 -6.68 4.66 -3.36
CA HIS A 139 -7.40 3.68 -2.56
C HIS A 139 -6.93 3.69 -1.10
N VAL A 140 -7.61 4.48 -0.27
CA VAL A 140 -7.23 4.79 1.12
C VAL A 140 -7.07 3.53 1.96
N LEU A 141 -8.02 2.59 1.85
CA LEU A 141 -7.99 1.33 2.60
C LEU A 141 -6.74 0.48 2.29
N THR A 142 -6.24 0.52 1.05
CA THR A 142 -4.98 -0.17 0.73
C THR A 142 -3.79 0.52 1.38
N TRP A 143 -3.73 1.85 1.38
CA TRP A 143 -2.67 2.58 2.09
C TRP A 143 -2.65 2.22 3.58
N GLN A 144 -3.82 2.12 4.22
CA GLN A 144 -3.94 1.71 5.62
C GLN A 144 -3.45 0.26 5.83
N TYR A 145 -3.98 -0.70 5.09
CA TYR A 145 -3.64 -2.12 5.30
C TYR A 145 -2.18 -2.42 4.97
N TYR A 146 -1.65 -1.79 3.93
CA TYR A 146 -0.24 -1.92 3.59
C TYR A 146 0.65 -1.19 4.60
N GLY A 147 0.22 -0.06 5.16
CA GLY A 147 0.89 0.61 6.28
C GLY A 147 0.97 -0.28 7.53
N LEU A 148 -0.11 -0.95 7.90
CA LEU A 148 -0.13 -1.93 8.98
C LEU A 148 0.81 -3.12 8.70
N TRP A 149 0.85 -3.62 7.46
CA TRP A 149 1.81 -4.63 7.02
C TRP A 149 3.26 -4.13 7.19
N GLN A 150 3.55 -2.89 6.84
CA GLN A 150 4.89 -2.30 7.02
C GLN A 150 5.30 -2.28 8.51
N ILE A 151 4.37 -1.96 9.42
CA ILE A 151 4.64 -2.00 10.86
C ILE A 151 4.98 -3.44 11.31
N GLU A 152 4.24 -4.44 10.85
CA GLU A 152 4.51 -5.86 11.15
C GLU A 152 5.86 -6.34 10.65
N GLN A 153 6.35 -5.77 9.53
CA GLN A 153 7.69 -6.05 9.00
C GLN A 153 8.80 -5.19 9.66
N GLY A 154 8.45 -4.35 10.64
CA GLY A 154 9.38 -3.45 11.30
C GLY A 154 9.71 -2.17 10.52
N ASN A 155 9.10 -1.95 9.37
CA ASN A 155 9.36 -0.82 8.47
C ASN A 155 8.52 0.41 8.85
N ARG A 156 8.75 0.96 10.04
CA ARG A 156 7.94 2.08 10.58
C ARG A 156 8.03 3.34 9.73
N ASP A 157 9.16 3.65 9.13
CA ASP A 157 9.32 4.82 8.25
C ASP A 157 8.42 4.70 7.01
N GLN A 158 8.33 3.51 6.42
CA GLN A 158 7.40 3.24 5.32
C GLN A 158 5.95 3.35 5.78
N ALA A 159 5.61 2.86 6.97
CA ALA A 159 4.27 3.02 7.52
C ALA A 159 3.93 4.52 7.75
N GLN A 160 4.88 5.33 8.20
CA GLN A 160 4.71 6.78 8.33
C GLN A 160 4.50 7.47 6.97
N TYR A 161 5.22 7.04 5.93
CA TYR A 161 4.95 7.48 4.56
C TYR A 161 3.52 7.15 4.13
N HIS A 162 3.04 5.92 4.39
CA HIS A 162 1.66 5.51 4.10
C HIS A 162 0.65 6.39 4.84
N LEU A 163 0.89 6.71 6.12
CA LEU A 163 0.05 7.61 6.90
C LEU A 163 -0.04 9.00 6.25
N SER A 164 1.08 9.54 5.76
CA SER A 164 1.10 10.82 5.06
C SER A 164 0.31 10.78 3.74
N ARG A 165 0.34 9.64 3.03
CA ARG A 165 -0.48 9.43 1.82
C ARG A 165 -1.97 9.43 2.14
N ILE A 166 -2.39 8.75 3.21
CA ILE A 166 -3.78 8.75 3.68
C ILE A 166 -4.22 10.18 4.01
N ALA A 167 -3.42 10.93 4.78
CA ALA A 167 -3.71 12.31 5.12
C ALA A 167 -3.92 13.20 3.87
N ALA A 168 -3.12 13.00 2.83
CA ALA A 168 -3.23 13.74 1.58
C ALA A 168 -4.50 13.41 0.78
N ILE A 169 -5.09 12.21 0.96
CA ILE A 169 -6.26 11.75 0.22
C ILE A 169 -7.56 12.08 0.94
N CYS A 170 -7.67 11.79 2.23
CA CYS A 170 -8.92 11.95 3.00
C CYS A 170 -8.78 12.83 4.26
N GLY A 171 -7.61 13.42 4.52
CA GLY A 171 -7.37 14.19 5.73
C GLY A 171 -7.01 13.31 6.94
N THR A 172 -6.90 13.96 8.10
CA THR A 172 -6.52 13.28 9.37
C THR A 172 -7.71 12.73 10.14
N ASP A 173 -8.94 13.04 9.71
CA ASP A 173 -10.18 12.67 10.41
C ASP A 173 -10.83 11.40 9.86
N CYS A 174 -10.31 10.83 8.77
CA CYS A 174 -10.81 9.57 8.25
C CYS A 174 -10.37 8.39 9.13
N GLU A 175 -11.15 7.31 9.06
CA GLU A 175 -10.94 6.13 9.91
C GLU A 175 -9.59 5.46 9.64
N GLU A 176 -9.21 5.37 8.37
CA GLU A 176 -7.97 4.76 7.93
C GLU A 176 -6.74 5.49 8.47
N TYR A 177 -6.77 6.83 8.50
CA TYR A 177 -5.72 7.63 9.10
C TYR A 177 -5.61 7.35 10.60
N ARG A 178 -6.71 7.46 11.35
CA ARG A 178 -6.72 7.23 12.80
C ARG A 178 -6.26 5.82 13.15
N SER A 179 -6.69 4.83 12.39
CA SER A 179 -6.30 3.43 12.59
C SER A 179 -4.80 3.21 12.43
N LEU A 180 -4.21 3.72 11.34
CA LEU A 180 -2.77 3.57 11.11
C LEU A 180 -1.93 4.42 12.07
N ALA A 181 -2.38 5.63 12.41
CA ALA A 181 -1.72 6.49 13.40
C ALA A 181 -1.67 5.81 14.78
N ALA A 182 -2.80 5.27 15.25
CA ALA A 182 -2.86 4.53 16.51
C ALA A 182 -1.95 3.28 16.53
N ALA A 183 -1.80 2.62 15.37
CA ALA A 183 -0.87 1.50 15.25
C ALA A 183 0.60 1.94 15.35
N LEU A 184 0.92 3.11 14.79
CA LEU A 184 2.26 3.71 14.86
C LEU A 184 2.63 4.21 16.26
N GLU A 185 1.68 4.53 17.11
CA GLU A 185 1.91 4.92 18.52
C GLU A 185 2.33 3.75 19.39
N LYS A 186 1.97 2.52 19.03
CA LYS A 186 2.34 1.33 19.80
C LYS A 186 3.84 1.03 19.68
N PRO A 187 4.48 0.61 20.80
CA PRO A 187 5.89 0.21 20.75
C PRO A 187 6.15 -0.93 19.74
N PRO A 188 7.35 -0.99 19.13
CA PRO A 188 7.73 -2.10 18.27
C PRO A 188 7.62 -3.45 19.00
N GLY A 189 7.14 -4.48 18.31
CA GLY A 189 7.01 -5.84 18.87
C GLY A 189 5.74 -6.10 19.68
N THR A 190 4.89 -5.10 19.91
CA THR A 190 3.54 -5.35 20.42
C THR A 190 2.69 -5.91 19.28
N GLY A 191 2.26 -7.17 19.39
CA GLY A 191 1.43 -7.84 18.38
C GLY A 191 0.25 -6.97 17.98
N LEU A 192 0.14 -6.66 16.69
CA LEU A 192 -0.99 -5.92 16.14
C LEU A 192 -2.15 -6.90 15.97
N VAL A 193 -3.08 -6.89 16.92
CA VAL A 193 -4.35 -7.60 16.79
C VAL A 193 -5.34 -6.63 16.13
N TYR A 194 -5.73 -6.91 14.89
CA TYR A 194 -6.74 -6.19 14.13
C TYR A 194 -7.82 -7.15 13.65
#